data_69d02b35143e14f101d34983d788fbfc
#
_entry.id   69d02b35143e14f101d34983d788fbfc
#
_cell.length_a   1.000
_cell.length_b   1.000
_cell.length_c   1.000
_cell.angle_alpha   90.00
_cell.angle_beta   90.00
_cell.angle_gamma   90.00
#
_symmetry.space_group_name_H-M   'P 1'
#
loop_
_entity.id
_entity.type
_entity.pdbx_description
1 polymer ?
#
loop_
_entity_poly.entity_id
_entity_poly.type
_entity_poly.pdbx_seq_one_letter_code
_entity_poly.pdbx_strand_id
1 'polypeptide(L)'
;MSEKPIYVQLMDSIKKKIQDGQLQVGDRLVSEREMSEQYGINRMTVRNALKKLQEEGVIKTKRGSGNYVAKVPYVEEKLELGRAGVYSLSAQIRQKGMKSSRKTLSLTKIKPKDKLKEVFPNEDHIYEIIRLSYINDEPYALQKVYIPCSKFEDAERFDFESFSLYDYMDDLGHRPRIMVSYLRIDSLPIEYRKYMDIERNVFIFDYHGYDENRELVEYTISYHNPKYSSFKYVTQGLKFRSQ
;
A
#
# COMPACT_ATOMS: atom_id res chain seq x y z
N MET A 1 21.80 13.96 -5.39
CA MET A 1 20.42 13.86 -4.84
C MET A 1 19.82 15.25 -4.93
N SER A 2 18.81 15.47 -5.76
CA SER A 2 18.16 16.79 -5.88
C SER A 2 17.33 17.03 -4.61
N GLU A 3 17.69 18.03 -3.80
CA GLU A 3 16.88 18.44 -2.67
C GLU A 3 15.50 18.90 -3.16
N LYS A 4 14.44 18.44 -2.45
CA LYS A 4 13.07 18.87 -2.75
C LYS A 4 12.98 20.39 -2.71
N PRO A 5 12.26 21.07 -3.63
CA PRO A 5 12.05 22.51 -3.58
C PRO A 5 11.53 22.96 -2.22
N ILE A 6 11.98 24.14 -1.75
CA ILE A 6 11.67 24.64 -0.39
C ILE A 6 10.15 24.75 -0.13
N TYR A 7 9.36 25.15 -1.15
CA TYR A 7 7.91 25.20 -1.00
C TYR A 7 7.27 23.82 -0.76
N VAL A 8 7.85 22.75 -1.35
CA VAL A 8 7.39 21.37 -1.13
C VAL A 8 7.71 20.92 0.30
N GLN A 9 8.90 21.26 0.81
CA GLN A 9 9.28 20.96 2.19
C GLN A 9 8.35 21.64 3.19
N LEU A 10 7.94 22.90 2.94
CA LEU A 10 6.96 23.60 3.76
C LEU A 10 5.58 22.94 3.69
N MET A 11 5.12 22.54 2.50
CA MET A 11 3.87 21.79 2.34
C MET A 11 3.89 20.48 3.15
N ASP A 12 4.97 19.71 3.04
CA ASP A 12 5.16 18.45 3.77
C ASP A 12 5.13 18.69 5.28
N SER A 13 5.79 19.75 5.78
CA SER A 13 5.77 20.14 7.20
C SER A 13 4.37 20.47 7.72
N ILE A 14 3.59 21.26 6.95
CA ILE A 14 2.20 21.61 7.32
C ILE A 14 1.31 20.36 7.30
N LYS A 15 1.41 19.55 6.25
CA LYS A 15 0.68 18.29 6.15
C LYS A 15 0.97 17.37 7.34
N LYS A 16 2.24 17.24 7.73
CA LYS A 16 2.66 16.44 8.88
C LYS A 16 2.04 16.95 10.18
N LYS A 17 2.06 18.26 10.44
CA LYS A 17 1.43 18.84 11.65
C LYS A 17 -0.07 18.53 11.74
N ILE A 18 -0.77 18.50 10.59
CA ILE A 18 -2.20 18.15 10.54
C ILE A 18 -2.38 16.63 10.80
N GLN A 19 -1.52 15.79 10.24
CA GLN A 19 -1.54 14.34 10.42
C GLN A 19 -1.25 13.92 11.86
N ASP A 20 -0.27 14.58 12.49
CA ASP A 20 0.13 14.34 13.88
C ASP A 20 -0.87 14.94 14.89
N GLY A 21 -1.95 15.59 14.42
CA GLY A 21 -2.98 16.20 15.26
C GLY A 21 -2.57 17.53 15.93
N GLN A 22 -1.40 18.07 15.59
CA GLN A 22 -0.94 19.39 16.07
C GLN A 22 -1.76 20.54 15.45
N LEU A 23 -2.36 20.29 14.29
CA LEU A 23 -3.33 21.15 13.64
C LEU A 23 -4.57 20.32 13.30
N GLN A 24 -5.75 20.78 13.68
CA GLN A 24 -7.01 20.10 13.45
C GLN A 24 -7.82 20.76 12.32
N VAL A 25 -8.77 20.03 11.74
CA VAL A 25 -9.69 20.59 10.75
C VAL A 25 -10.48 21.73 11.40
N GLY A 26 -10.43 22.91 10.76
CA GLY A 26 -11.02 24.14 11.30
C GLY A 26 -10.00 25.08 11.92
N ASP A 27 -8.81 24.63 12.27
CA ASP A 27 -7.77 25.47 12.84
C ASP A 27 -7.26 26.51 11.82
N ARG A 28 -6.97 27.70 12.34
CA ARG A 28 -6.37 28.77 11.56
C ARG A 28 -4.86 28.59 11.48
N LEU A 29 -4.32 28.62 10.28
CA LEU A 29 -2.88 28.65 10.07
C LEU A 29 -2.32 30.04 10.44
N VAL A 30 -1.08 30.09 10.92
CA VAL A 30 -0.35 31.34 11.11
C VAL A 30 -0.23 32.11 9.79
N SER A 31 -0.06 33.41 9.85
CA SER A 31 -0.02 34.28 8.65
C SER A 31 1.19 33.97 7.75
N GLU A 32 1.12 34.35 6.47
CA GLU A 32 2.26 34.25 5.53
C GLU A 32 3.54 34.90 6.08
N ARG A 33 3.38 36.03 6.82
CA ARG A 33 4.49 36.73 7.42
C ARG A 33 5.12 35.90 8.55
N GLU A 34 4.31 35.42 9.47
CA GLU A 34 4.75 34.59 10.60
C GLU A 34 5.39 33.30 10.10
N MET A 35 4.83 32.65 9.07
CA MET A 35 5.46 31.47 8.46
C MET A 35 6.82 31.81 7.85
N SER A 36 6.93 32.94 7.14
CA SER A 36 8.18 33.39 6.54
C SER A 36 9.26 33.61 7.62
N GLU A 37 8.90 34.22 8.74
CA GLU A 37 9.80 34.43 9.89
C GLU A 37 10.14 33.11 10.59
N GLN A 38 9.15 32.26 10.85
CA GLN A 38 9.32 30.99 11.57
C GLN A 38 10.20 29.98 10.83
N TYR A 39 10.05 29.89 9.50
CA TYR A 39 10.79 28.93 8.68
C TYR A 39 12.02 29.56 7.98
N GLY A 40 12.27 30.86 8.13
CA GLY A 40 13.40 31.55 7.52
C GLY A 40 13.36 31.57 5.99
N ILE A 41 12.16 31.55 5.38
CA ILE A 41 11.97 31.46 3.93
C ILE A 41 11.23 32.68 3.37
N ASN A 42 11.42 32.91 2.07
CA ASN A 42 10.79 34.05 1.38
C ASN A 42 9.26 33.91 1.39
N ARG A 43 8.54 35.03 1.59
CA ARG A 43 7.06 35.12 1.58
C ARG A 43 6.43 34.59 0.28
N MET A 44 7.10 34.76 -0.87
CA MET A 44 6.61 34.20 -2.15
C MET A 44 6.63 32.67 -2.12
N THR A 45 7.66 32.05 -1.50
CA THR A 45 7.75 30.61 -1.31
C THR A 45 6.64 30.10 -0.39
N VAL A 46 6.35 30.83 0.71
CA VAL A 46 5.21 30.53 1.60
C VAL A 46 3.90 30.58 0.82
N ARG A 47 3.68 31.64 0.05
CA ARG A 47 2.46 31.84 -0.75
C ARG A 47 2.28 30.71 -1.77
N ASN A 48 3.34 30.29 -2.44
CA ASN A 48 3.30 29.18 -3.39
C ASN A 48 2.93 27.87 -2.68
N ALA A 49 3.49 27.59 -1.51
CA ALA A 49 3.14 26.41 -0.71
C ALA A 49 1.65 26.43 -0.30
N LEU A 50 1.16 27.55 0.22
CA LEU A 50 -0.24 27.70 0.64
C LEU A 50 -1.21 27.58 -0.55
N LYS A 51 -0.85 28.18 -1.70
CA LYS A 51 -1.64 28.03 -2.94
C LYS A 51 -1.76 26.57 -3.34
N LYS A 52 -0.65 25.82 -3.31
CA LYS A 52 -0.65 24.38 -3.62
C LYS A 52 -1.48 23.56 -2.63
N LEU A 53 -1.36 23.82 -1.33
CA LEU A 53 -2.19 23.18 -0.30
C LEU A 53 -3.68 23.49 -0.50
N GLN A 54 -4.01 24.70 -1.00
CA GLN A 54 -5.39 25.08 -1.33
C GLN A 54 -5.88 24.35 -2.59
N GLU A 55 -5.05 24.24 -3.64
CA GLU A 55 -5.36 23.45 -4.86
C GLU A 55 -5.62 21.98 -4.52
N GLU A 56 -4.88 21.40 -3.57
CA GLU A 56 -5.09 20.06 -3.03
C GLU A 56 -6.29 19.97 -2.07
N GLY A 57 -6.89 21.11 -1.70
CA GLY A 57 -8.03 21.20 -0.78
C GLY A 57 -7.66 20.87 0.66
N VAL A 58 -6.39 20.83 1.02
CA VAL A 58 -5.91 20.62 2.41
C VAL A 58 -6.26 21.82 3.28
N ILE A 59 -6.18 23.00 2.70
CA ILE A 59 -6.57 24.26 3.37
C ILE A 59 -7.62 25.01 2.54
N LYS A 60 -8.34 25.93 3.21
CA LYS A 60 -9.27 26.87 2.58
C LYS A 60 -8.97 28.30 3.03
N THR A 61 -9.02 29.25 2.12
CA THR A 61 -8.87 30.67 2.44
C THR A 61 -10.22 31.28 2.74
N LYS A 62 -10.34 31.98 3.86
CA LYS A 62 -11.47 32.87 4.16
C LYS A 62 -11.02 34.32 3.95
N ARG A 63 -11.67 35.05 3.02
CA ARG A 63 -11.33 36.43 2.68
C ARG A 63 -11.28 37.31 3.93
N GLY A 64 -10.18 38.02 4.14
CA GLY A 64 -9.95 38.88 5.31
C GLY A 64 -9.63 38.12 6.62
N SER A 65 -9.71 36.80 6.66
CA SER A 65 -9.55 36.05 7.89
C SER A 65 -8.32 35.09 7.89
N GLY A 66 -7.83 34.71 6.71
CA GLY A 66 -6.64 33.86 6.56
C GLY A 66 -6.92 32.44 6.07
N ASN A 67 -5.96 31.56 6.24
CA ASN A 67 -6.01 30.17 5.81
C ASN A 67 -6.40 29.24 6.96
N TYR A 68 -7.24 28.26 6.68
CA TYR A 68 -7.77 27.31 7.65
C TYR A 68 -7.58 25.88 7.15
N VAL A 69 -7.28 24.94 8.03
CA VAL A 69 -7.26 23.51 7.70
C VAL A 69 -8.66 23.09 7.25
N ALA A 70 -8.78 22.56 6.04
CA ALA A 70 -10.05 22.15 5.45
C ALA A 70 -10.30 20.66 5.56
N LYS A 71 -9.23 19.86 5.48
CA LYS A 71 -9.28 18.40 5.64
C LYS A 71 -7.94 17.88 6.12
N VAL A 72 -7.94 16.72 6.74
CA VAL A 72 -6.68 15.99 6.98
C VAL A 72 -6.10 15.66 5.61
N PRO A 73 -4.85 16.05 5.32
CA PRO A 73 -4.24 15.71 4.04
C PRO A 73 -4.20 14.20 3.89
N TYR A 74 -4.56 13.76 2.69
CA TYR A 74 -4.40 12.35 2.34
C TYR A 74 -2.90 12.00 2.43
N VAL A 75 -2.59 10.99 3.23
CA VAL A 75 -1.18 10.59 3.45
C VAL A 75 -0.69 9.91 2.17
N GLU A 76 0.13 10.61 1.38
CA GLU A 76 0.82 9.98 0.25
C GLU A 76 1.78 8.86 0.67
N GLU A 77 2.09 8.77 1.97
CA GLU A 77 2.90 7.69 2.57
C GLU A 77 2.16 6.35 2.58
N LYS A 78 0.81 6.36 2.46
CA LYS A 78 0.06 5.10 2.37
C LYS A 78 0.13 4.52 0.97
N LEU A 79 0.29 3.21 0.92
CA LEU A 79 0.18 2.47 -0.33
C LEU A 79 -1.25 2.53 -0.85
N GLU A 80 -1.44 3.03 -2.06
CA GLU A 80 -2.73 2.95 -2.74
C GLU A 80 -2.90 1.52 -3.27
N LEU A 81 -3.73 0.75 -2.58
CA LEU A 81 -4.10 -0.59 -2.99
C LEU A 81 -5.26 -0.54 -3.99
N GLY A 82 -5.37 -1.54 -4.87
CA GLY A 82 -6.42 -1.60 -5.89
C GLY A 82 -6.11 -0.86 -7.19
N ARG A 83 -4.86 -0.43 -7.43
CA ARG A 83 -4.45 0.11 -8.73
C ARG A 83 -4.46 -0.96 -9.82
N ALA A 84 -4.76 -0.55 -11.06
CA ALA A 84 -4.63 -1.44 -12.22
C ALA A 84 -3.19 -1.92 -12.40
N GLY A 85 -3.01 -3.23 -12.59
CA GLY A 85 -1.73 -3.89 -12.81
C GLY A 85 -1.33 -4.86 -11.70
N VAL A 86 -0.62 -5.91 -12.10
CA VAL A 86 -0.10 -6.94 -11.18
C VAL A 86 1.32 -6.56 -10.77
N TYR A 87 1.43 -5.95 -9.60
CA TYR A 87 2.72 -5.54 -9.04
C TYR A 87 2.99 -6.24 -7.73
N SER A 88 4.25 -6.62 -7.50
CA SER A 88 4.66 -7.10 -6.19
C SER A 88 4.54 -5.99 -5.14
N LEU A 89 4.18 -6.35 -3.91
CA LEU A 89 4.06 -5.41 -2.80
C LEU A 89 5.35 -4.60 -2.59
N SER A 90 6.50 -5.25 -2.69
CA SER A 90 7.81 -4.59 -2.57
C SER A 90 8.05 -3.55 -3.67
N ALA A 91 7.58 -3.80 -4.90
CA ALA A 91 7.68 -2.83 -5.98
C ALA A 91 6.83 -1.59 -5.71
N GLN A 92 5.59 -1.78 -5.20
CA GLN A 92 4.71 -0.68 -4.83
C GLN A 92 5.32 0.20 -3.72
N ILE A 93 5.91 -0.41 -2.68
CA ILE A 93 6.60 0.28 -1.59
C ILE A 93 7.76 1.13 -2.12
N ARG A 94 8.62 0.53 -2.96
CA ARG A 94 9.77 1.24 -3.56
C ARG A 94 9.36 2.38 -4.48
N GLN A 95 8.28 2.24 -5.26
CA GLN A 95 7.75 3.33 -6.11
C GLN A 95 7.34 4.57 -5.30
N LYS A 96 6.97 4.38 -4.03
CA LYS A 96 6.66 5.47 -3.09
C LYS A 96 7.90 6.03 -2.39
N GLY A 97 9.11 5.60 -2.76
CA GLY A 97 10.37 6.05 -2.16
C GLY A 97 10.63 5.50 -0.76
N MET A 98 9.86 4.50 -0.32
CA MET A 98 10.03 3.86 0.98
C MET A 98 10.96 2.65 0.88
N LYS A 99 11.69 2.36 1.95
CA LYS A 99 12.49 1.14 2.05
C LYS A 99 11.56 -0.06 2.21
N SER A 100 11.75 -1.07 1.36
CA SER A 100 11.02 -2.33 1.43
C SER A 100 11.99 -3.46 1.76
N SER A 101 11.65 -4.25 2.77
CA SER A 101 12.29 -5.52 3.08
C SER A 101 11.23 -6.58 3.35
N ARG A 102 11.65 -7.84 3.37
CA ARG A 102 10.77 -8.97 3.66
C ARG A 102 11.55 -10.05 4.41
N LYS A 103 10.80 -10.87 5.14
CA LYS A 103 11.31 -12.06 5.83
C LYS A 103 10.39 -13.23 5.51
N THR A 104 10.95 -14.35 5.08
CA THR A 104 10.23 -15.61 4.92
C THR A 104 10.18 -16.27 6.28
N LEU A 105 8.97 -16.50 6.81
CA LEU A 105 8.74 -17.15 8.10
C LEU A 105 8.73 -18.67 7.96
N SER A 106 8.16 -19.17 6.86
CA SER A 106 8.15 -20.58 6.49
C SER A 106 7.91 -20.77 4.99
N LEU A 107 8.44 -21.87 4.45
CA LEU A 107 8.12 -22.42 3.15
C LEU A 107 7.91 -23.93 3.36
N THR A 108 6.73 -24.42 3.03
CA THR A 108 6.35 -25.81 3.33
C THR A 108 5.53 -26.39 2.19
N LYS A 109 5.84 -27.62 1.79
CA LYS A 109 5.03 -28.39 0.86
C LYS A 109 3.90 -29.08 1.61
N ILE A 110 2.65 -28.79 1.24
CA ILE A 110 1.45 -29.29 1.93
C ILE A 110 0.46 -29.91 0.94
N LYS A 111 -0.41 -30.80 1.44
CA LYS A 111 -1.58 -31.24 0.68
C LYS A 111 -2.70 -30.23 0.84
N PRO A 112 -3.34 -29.76 -0.27
CA PRO A 112 -4.45 -28.84 -0.16
C PRO A 112 -5.64 -29.50 0.57
N LYS A 113 -6.22 -28.78 1.53
CA LYS A 113 -7.41 -29.19 2.31
C LYS A 113 -8.42 -28.07 2.31
N ASP A 114 -9.67 -28.37 2.61
CA ASP A 114 -10.78 -27.44 2.74
C ASP A 114 -10.83 -26.43 1.55
N LYS A 115 -10.88 -25.17 1.83
CA LYS A 115 -10.88 -24.09 0.81
C LYS A 115 -9.72 -24.22 -0.18
N LEU A 116 -8.53 -24.66 0.26
CA LEU A 116 -7.39 -24.82 -0.65
C LEU A 116 -7.60 -25.94 -1.66
N LYS A 117 -8.38 -26.99 -1.32
CA LYS A 117 -8.74 -28.04 -2.28
C LYS A 117 -9.73 -27.54 -3.33
N GLU A 118 -10.59 -26.58 -2.98
CA GLU A 118 -11.48 -25.94 -3.95
C GLU A 118 -10.69 -24.99 -4.89
N VAL A 119 -9.71 -24.29 -4.33
CA VAL A 119 -8.84 -23.36 -5.09
C VAL A 119 -7.88 -24.10 -6.02
N PHE A 120 -7.33 -25.23 -5.56
CA PHE A 120 -6.37 -26.08 -6.29
C PHE A 120 -6.90 -27.51 -6.47
N PRO A 121 -7.98 -27.72 -7.23
CA PRO A 121 -8.68 -29.02 -7.28
C PRO A 121 -7.83 -30.16 -7.86
N ASN A 122 -6.92 -29.83 -8.77
CA ASN A 122 -6.10 -30.80 -9.50
C ASN A 122 -4.69 -30.99 -8.90
N GLU A 123 -4.37 -30.30 -7.79
CA GLU A 123 -3.06 -30.40 -7.16
C GLU A 123 -3.06 -31.47 -6.06
N ASP A 124 -2.05 -32.34 -6.09
CA ASP A 124 -1.75 -33.24 -4.99
C ASP A 124 -1.01 -32.52 -3.86
N HIS A 125 -0.15 -31.56 -4.24
CA HIS A 125 0.62 -30.75 -3.32
C HIS A 125 0.70 -29.30 -3.81
N ILE A 126 0.80 -28.39 -2.85
CA ILE A 126 1.04 -26.96 -3.07
C ILE A 126 2.15 -26.51 -2.11
N TYR A 127 2.84 -25.43 -2.45
CA TYR A 127 3.71 -24.75 -1.50
C TYR A 127 2.92 -23.68 -0.75
N GLU A 128 3.06 -23.68 0.58
CA GLU A 128 2.66 -22.58 1.45
C GLU A 128 3.90 -21.77 1.82
N ILE A 129 3.91 -20.50 1.49
CA ILE A 129 4.98 -19.55 1.83
C ILE A 129 4.38 -18.50 2.76
N ILE A 130 4.82 -18.46 4.01
CA ILE A 130 4.42 -17.40 4.96
C ILE A 130 5.55 -16.39 5.03
N ARG A 131 5.24 -15.13 4.73
CA ARG A 131 6.24 -14.06 4.71
C ARG A 131 5.70 -12.78 5.31
N LEU A 132 6.61 -12.01 5.91
CA LEU A 132 6.36 -10.71 6.52
C LEU A 132 7.06 -9.64 5.68
N SER A 133 6.31 -8.64 5.25
CA SER A 133 6.81 -7.49 4.51
C SER A 133 6.91 -6.28 5.42
N TYR A 134 7.95 -5.48 5.22
CA TYR A 134 8.25 -4.30 6.03
C TYR A 134 8.27 -3.04 5.18
N ILE A 135 7.89 -1.94 5.81
CA ILE A 135 8.07 -0.57 5.31
C ILE A 135 8.94 0.16 6.33
N ASN A 136 10.12 0.66 5.90
CA ASN A 136 11.04 1.38 6.77
C ASN A 136 11.31 0.64 8.09
N ASP A 137 11.51 -0.69 8.00
CA ASP A 137 11.76 -1.61 9.11
C ASP A 137 10.56 -1.88 10.05
N GLU A 138 9.35 -1.31 9.79
CA GLU A 138 8.13 -1.65 10.51
C GLU A 138 7.34 -2.75 9.76
N PRO A 139 6.79 -3.76 10.48
CA PRO A 139 5.94 -4.79 9.89
C PRO A 139 4.70 -4.17 9.25
N TYR A 140 4.51 -4.44 7.97
CA TYR A 140 3.41 -3.87 7.20
C TYR A 140 2.37 -4.88 6.77
N ALA A 141 2.79 -6.02 6.22
CA ALA A 141 1.87 -7.04 5.74
C ALA A 141 2.42 -8.44 6.00
N LEU A 142 1.54 -9.32 6.50
CA LEU A 142 1.79 -10.75 6.56
C LEU A 142 1.04 -11.40 5.41
N GLN A 143 1.74 -12.23 4.63
CA GLN A 143 1.20 -12.90 3.47
C GLN A 143 1.33 -14.41 3.60
N LYS A 144 0.23 -15.13 3.34
CA LYS A 144 0.19 -16.58 3.13
C LYS A 144 0.01 -16.79 1.64
N VAL A 145 1.06 -17.19 0.97
CA VAL A 145 1.07 -17.42 -0.47
C VAL A 145 1.02 -18.92 -0.74
N TYR A 146 0.15 -19.33 -1.64
CA TYR A 146 -0.01 -20.70 -2.08
C TYR A 146 0.25 -20.78 -3.58
N ILE A 147 1.14 -21.66 -4.00
CA ILE A 147 1.48 -21.89 -5.40
C ILE A 147 1.45 -23.40 -5.73
N PRO A 148 0.99 -23.81 -6.93
CA PRO A 148 0.86 -25.19 -7.29
C PRO A 148 2.23 -25.86 -7.52
N CYS A 149 2.47 -27.04 -6.93
CA CYS A 149 3.73 -27.75 -7.11
C CYS A 149 3.92 -28.25 -8.54
N SER A 150 2.85 -28.49 -9.30
CA SER A 150 2.93 -28.91 -10.70
C SER A 150 3.60 -27.90 -11.62
N LYS A 151 3.58 -26.61 -11.25
CA LYS A 151 4.19 -25.51 -12.02
C LYS A 151 5.50 -25.00 -11.41
N PHE A 152 5.74 -25.27 -10.12
CA PHE A 152 6.83 -24.70 -9.35
C PHE A 152 7.56 -25.78 -8.53
N GLU A 153 8.04 -26.83 -9.20
CA GLU A 153 8.55 -28.05 -8.55
C GLU A 153 9.70 -27.82 -7.57
N ASP A 154 10.55 -26.82 -7.82
CA ASP A 154 11.77 -26.52 -7.05
C ASP A 154 11.65 -25.30 -6.15
N ALA A 155 10.43 -24.82 -5.84
CA ALA A 155 10.25 -23.58 -5.08
C ALA A 155 10.94 -23.60 -3.70
N GLU A 156 11.08 -24.78 -3.06
CA GLU A 156 11.78 -24.92 -1.78
C GLU A 156 13.28 -24.64 -1.84
N ARG A 157 13.88 -24.65 -3.03
CA ARG A 157 15.32 -24.36 -3.22
C ARG A 157 15.61 -22.87 -3.37
N PHE A 158 14.55 -22.03 -3.50
CA PHE A 158 14.67 -20.61 -3.71
C PHE A 158 14.63 -19.83 -2.41
N ASP A 159 15.54 -18.86 -2.28
CA ASP A 159 15.52 -17.87 -1.20
C ASP A 159 14.59 -16.70 -1.56
N PHE A 160 13.32 -16.79 -1.19
CA PHE A 160 12.34 -15.73 -1.41
C PHE A 160 12.48 -14.52 -0.48
N GLU A 161 13.48 -14.47 0.41
CA GLU A 161 13.88 -13.22 1.07
C GLU A 161 14.69 -12.35 0.13
N SER A 162 15.68 -12.94 -0.54
CA SER A 162 16.58 -12.25 -1.45
C SER A 162 15.98 -12.06 -2.84
N PHE A 163 15.25 -13.05 -3.35
CA PHE A 163 14.72 -13.06 -4.71
C PHE A 163 13.20 -12.83 -4.76
N SER A 164 12.74 -12.25 -5.85
CA SER A 164 11.31 -11.99 -6.09
C SER A 164 10.59 -13.29 -6.47
N LEU A 165 9.49 -13.60 -5.78
CA LEU A 165 8.61 -14.69 -6.18
C LEU A 165 8.08 -14.50 -7.62
N TYR A 166 7.74 -13.27 -8.00
CA TYR A 166 7.21 -13.01 -9.34
C TYR A 166 8.28 -13.10 -10.44
N ASP A 167 9.54 -12.82 -10.12
CA ASP A 167 10.63 -13.04 -11.09
C ASP A 167 10.90 -14.53 -11.27
N TYR A 168 10.90 -15.32 -10.19
CA TYR A 168 10.94 -16.78 -10.24
C TYR A 168 9.78 -17.36 -11.07
N MET A 169 8.55 -16.89 -10.86
CA MET A 169 7.39 -17.32 -11.64
C MET A 169 7.49 -16.92 -13.12
N ASP A 170 8.08 -15.75 -13.41
CA ASP A 170 8.29 -15.25 -14.78
C ASP A 170 9.32 -16.10 -15.52
N ASP A 171 10.42 -16.48 -14.86
CA ASP A 171 11.45 -17.37 -15.41
C ASP A 171 10.90 -18.74 -15.80
N LEU A 172 9.86 -19.20 -15.12
CA LEU A 172 9.15 -20.46 -15.42
C LEU A 172 7.95 -20.27 -16.36
N GLY A 173 7.68 -19.04 -16.83
CA GLY A 173 6.58 -18.74 -17.75
C GLY A 173 5.19 -18.68 -17.09
N HIS A 174 5.12 -18.64 -15.77
CA HIS A 174 3.88 -18.70 -14.99
C HIS A 174 3.64 -17.45 -14.12
N ARG A 175 4.16 -16.29 -14.52
CA ARG A 175 3.91 -15.04 -13.79
C ARG A 175 2.43 -14.66 -13.85
N PRO A 176 1.79 -14.27 -12.73
CA PRO A 176 0.44 -13.75 -12.74
C PRO A 176 0.30 -12.53 -13.67
N ARG A 177 -0.62 -12.59 -14.62
CA ARG A 177 -0.99 -11.50 -15.55
C ARG A 177 -2.35 -10.91 -15.22
N ILE A 178 -3.22 -11.71 -14.62
CA ILE A 178 -4.54 -11.28 -14.13
C ILE A 178 -4.59 -11.53 -12.63
N MET A 179 -5.07 -10.56 -11.88
CA MET A 179 -5.26 -10.68 -10.43
C MET A 179 -6.70 -10.35 -10.07
N VAL A 180 -7.41 -11.31 -9.52
CA VAL A 180 -8.72 -11.10 -8.89
C VAL A 180 -8.51 -10.91 -7.41
N SER A 181 -9.04 -9.83 -6.85
CA SER A 181 -8.79 -9.45 -5.46
C SER A 181 -10.09 -9.21 -4.73
N TYR A 182 -10.26 -9.87 -3.59
CA TYR A 182 -11.36 -9.62 -2.66
C TYR A 182 -10.81 -8.93 -1.42
N LEU A 183 -11.45 -7.85 -0.99
CA LEU A 183 -11.09 -7.11 0.21
C LEU A 183 -12.15 -7.29 1.28
N ARG A 184 -11.70 -7.62 2.49
CA ARG A 184 -12.51 -7.58 3.71
C ARG A 184 -11.71 -6.96 4.86
N ILE A 185 -12.41 -6.63 5.92
CA ILE A 185 -11.81 -6.08 7.15
C ILE A 185 -12.17 -7.05 8.28
N ASP A 186 -11.15 -7.50 8.99
CA ASP A 186 -11.33 -8.40 10.14
C ASP A 186 -10.11 -8.31 11.06
N SER A 187 -10.15 -9.01 12.19
CA SER A 187 -9.04 -9.10 13.11
C SER A 187 -7.91 -9.97 12.54
N LEU A 188 -6.66 -9.61 12.89
CA LEU A 188 -5.52 -10.47 12.58
C LEU A 188 -5.63 -11.76 13.38
N PRO A 189 -5.48 -12.95 12.75
CA PRO A 189 -5.47 -14.23 13.46
C PRO A 189 -4.47 -14.25 14.61
N ILE A 190 -4.85 -14.89 15.71
CA ILE A 190 -4.10 -14.81 16.99
C ILE A 190 -2.66 -15.30 16.85
N GLU A 191 -2.43 -16.33 16.02
CA GLU A 191 -1.13 -16.91 15.75
C GLU A 191 -0.15 -15.94 15.06
N TYR A 192 -0.68 -14.90 14.38
CA TYR A 192 0.13 -13.91 13.65
C TYR A 192 0.36 -12.61 14.41
N ARG A 193 -0.34 -12.38 15.52
CA ARG A 193 -0.20 -11.15 16.33
C ARG A 193 1.22 -10.94 16.86
N LYS A 194 1.97 -11.99 17.09
CA LYS A 194 3.39 -11.93 17.49
C LYS A 194 4.32 -11.33 16.43
N TYR A 195 3.88 -11.23 15.17
CA TYR A 195 4.67 -10.68 14.06
C TYR A 195 4.27 -9.26 13.70
N MET A 196 3.04 -8.87 14.02
CA MET A 196 2.51 -7.55 13.71
C MET A 196 1.76 -7.06 14.93
N ASP A 197 2.28 -6.03 15.59
CA ASP A 197 1.67 -5.42 16.76
C ASP A 197 0.49 -4.53 16.33
N ILE A 198 -0.66 -5.18 16.09
CA ILE A 198 -1.89 -4.53 15.63
C ILE A 198 -3.04 -4.95 16.55
N GLU A 199 -3.49 -4.02 17.35
CA GLU A 199 -4.65 -4.21 18.26
C GLU A 199 -6.00 -4.07 17.56
N ARG A 200 -6.03 -3.53 16.33
CA ARG A 200 -7.24 -3.22 15.56
C ARG A 200 -7.40 -4.18 14.38
N ASN A 201 -8.54 -4.07 13.69
CA ASN A 201 -8.78 -4.79 12.47
C ASN A 201 -7.75 -4.44 11.39
N VAL A 202 -7.44 -5.42 10.53
CA VAL A 202 -6.55 -5.31 9.38
C VAL A 202 -7.35 -5.36 8.09
N PHE A 203 -6.79 -4.84 7.01
CA PHE A 203 -7.31 -5.13 5.68
C PHE A 203 -6.81 -6.52 5.26
N ILE A 204 -7.74 -7.37 4.82
CA ILE A 204 -7.43 -8.72 4.37
C ILE A 204 -7.78 -8.81 2.89
N PHE A 205 -6.78 -9.17 2.10
CA PHE A 205 -6.95 -9.44 0.67
C PHE A 205 -6.84 -10.94 0.42
N ASP A 206 -7.80 -11.45 -0.34
CA ASP A 206 -7.72 -12.76 -0.97
C ASP A 206 -7.40 -12.52 -2.46
N TYR A 207 -6.16 -12.80 -2.88
CA TYR A 207 -5.69 -12.64 -4.25
C TYR A 207 -5.71 -13.98 -4.98
N HIS A 208 -6.28 -13.99 -6.18
CA HIS A 208 -6.21 -15.12 -7.11
C HIS A 208 -5.46 -14.65 -8.36
N GLY A 209 -4.24 -15.15 -8.54
CA GLY A 209 -3.36 -14.81 -9.64
C GLY A 209 -3.44 -15.85 -10.75
N TYR A 210 -3.71 -15.39 -11.97
CA TYR A 210 -3.80 -16.23 -13.17
C TYR A 210 -2.72 -15.82 -14.17
N ASP A 211 -2.06 -16.82 -14.79
CA ASP A 211 -1.08 -16.59 -15.84
C ASP A 211 -1.74 -16.17 -17.18
N GLU A 212 -0.93 -16.10 -18.24
CA GLU A 212 -1.42 -15.75 -19.59
C GLU A 212 -2.40 -16.78 -20.17
N ASN A 213 -2.31 -18.03 -19.72
CA ASN A 213 -3.21 -19.11 -20.11
C ASN A 213 -4.50 -19.14 -19.29
N ARG A 214 -4.67 -18.17 -18.36
CA ARG A 214 -5.76 -18.10 -17.39
C ARG A 214 -5.78 -19.27 -16.41
N GLU A 215 -4.64 -19.90 -16.18
CA GLU A 215 -4.48 -20.91 -15.16
C GLU A 215 -4.13 -20.27 -13.83
N LEU A 216 -4.71 -20.76 -12.73
CA LEU A 216 -4.41 -20.26 -11.39
C LEU A 216 -2.98 -20.67 -11.02
N VAL A 217 -2.14 -19.69 -10.75
CA VAL A 217 -0.73 -19.89 -10.39
C VAL A 217 -0.38 -19.37 -8.99
N GLU A 218 -1.26 -18.55 -8.41
CA GLU A 218 -1.09 -18.01 -7.05
C GLU A 218 -2.45 -17.83 -6.38
N TYR A 219 -2.55 -18.25 -5.12
CA TYR A 219 -3.57 -17.81 -4.20
C TYR A 219 -2.88 -17.23 -2.96
N THR A 220 -3.22 -15.98 -2.62
CA THR A 220 -2.57 -15.29 -1.49
C THR A 220 -3.59 -14.68 -0.57
N ILE A 221 -3.48 -14.97 0.73
CA ILE A 221 -4.18 -14.24 1.79
C ILE A 221 -3.19 -13.26 2.39
N SER A 222 -3.47 -11.96 2.29
CA SER A 222 -2.58 -10.90 2.74
C SER A 222 -3.25 -10.02 3.78
N TYR A 223 -2.66 -9.95 4.96
CA TYR A 223 -3.10 -9.14 6.10
C TYR A 223 -2.29 -7.84 6.12
N HIS A 224 -2.93 -6.70 5.92
CA HIS A 224 -2.25 -5.41 5.80
C HIS A 224 -2.55 -4.50 6.98
N ASN A 225 -1.50 -3.87 7.50
CA ASN A 225 -1.61 -2.85 8.53
C ASN A 225 -2.31 -1.60 7.97
N PRO A 226 -3.45 -1.17 8.55
CA PRO A 226 -4.18 0.01 8.09
C PRO A 226 -3.38 1.32 8.19
N LYS A 227 -2.35 1.36 9.04
CA LYS A 227 -1.46 2.53 9.18
C LYS A 227 -0.87 2.93 7.82
N TYR A 228 -0.53 1.95 6.96
CA TYR A 228 0.16 2.15 5.69
C TYR A 228 -0.71 1.93 4.46
N SER A 229 -1.99 1.59 4.64
CA SER A 229 -2.88 1.23 3.55
C SER A 229 -3.91 2.31 3.28
N SER A 230 -4.17 2.58 2.00
CA SER A 230 -5.25 3.44 1.55
C SER A 230 -5.84 2.90 0.25
N PHE A 231 -7.07 3.30 -0.06
CA PHE A 231 -7.78 2.90 -1.27
C PHE A 231 -8.24 4.12 -2.02
N LYS A 232 -8.02 4.12 -3.35
CA LYS A 232 -8.54 5.14 -4.23
C LYS A 232 -9.34 4.49 -5.33
N TYR A 233 -10.63 4.81 -5.36
CA TYR A 233 -11.53 4.42 -6.44
C TYR A 233 -11.87 5.66 -7.28
N VAL A 234 -11.79 5.52 -8.59
CA VAL A 234 -12.24 6.55 -9.53
C VAL A 234 -13.42 5.97 -10.30
N THR A 235 -14.60 6.53 -10.06
CA THR A 235 -15.80 6.16 -10.80
C THR A 235 -16.06 7.21 -11.87
N GLN A 236 -16.11 6.79 -13.14
CA GLN A 236 -16.55 7.64 -14.24
C GLN A 236 -18.02 7.35 -14.52
N GLY A 237 -18.86 8.38 -14.48
CA GLY A 237 -20.26 8.27 -14.88
C GLY A 237 -20.36 7.88 -16.36
N LEU A 238 -21.12 6.82 -16.68
CA LEU A 238 -21.48 6.52 -18.05
C LEU A 238 -22.43 7.63 -18.55
N LYS A 239 -22.09 8.27 -19.67
CA LYS A 239 -23.06 9.11 -20.38
C LYS A 239 -24.12 8.16 -20.96
N PHE A 240 -25.28 8.08 -20.29
CA PHE A 240 -26.44 7.50 -20.91
C PHE A 240 -26.79 8.36 -22.12
N ARG A 241 -26.62 7.84 -23.33
CA ARG A 241 -27.27 8.42 -24.50
C ARG A 241 -28.77 8.21 -24.30
N SER A 242 -29.50 9.28 -23.99
CA SER A 242 -30.96 9.28 -24.18
C SER A 242 -31.23 8.96 -25.66
N GLN A 243 -31.89 7.85 -25.88
CA GLN A 243 -32.51 7.55 -27.19
C GLN A 243 -33.68 8.50 -27.44
#